data_7ea36e220a1da42e119416f9cca010a0
#
_entry.id   7ea36e220a1da42e119416f9cca010a0
#
_cell.length_a   1.000
_cell.length_b   1.000
_cell.length_c   1.000
_cell.angle_alpha   90.00
_cell.angle_beta   90.00
_cell.angle_gamma   90.00
#
_symmetry.space_group_name_H-M   'P 1'
#
loop_
_entity.id
_entity.type
_entity.pdbx_description
1 polymer ?
#
loop_
_entity_poly.entity_id
_entity_poly.type
_entity_poly.pdbx_seq_one_letter_code
_entity_poly.pdbx_strand_id
1 'polypeptide(L)'
;MADAVRAGGGRIRMESPVLGLTRTAEQWRIRTDREVLSADGVVLAAPAWSAAALLADESPAASAELAAIEYASMALVTMAFRRADADALPDGSGFLVPPVDGHTIKASTFSTRKWRWVADAAPGLFLLRTSIGRYGEEERVHQDDADLVEVSLRDLAEATGLTARPVATEVTRWIDGLPQYPVGHQARVARIREAVAKLPGLRVCGAPYDGVGIPACVASARRAADEIIATSTLAWGTGRGAGE
;
A
#
# COMPACT_ATOMS: atom_id res chain seq x y z
N MET A 1 5.57 8.31 12.97
CA MET A 1 5.13 6.92 13.22
C MET A 1 6.31 6.02 13.61
N ALA A 2 7.37 5.92 12.80
CA ALA A 2 8.56 5.11 13.13
C ALA A 2 9.18 5.47 14.50
N ASP A 3 9.28 6.77 14.81
CA ASP A 3 9.84 7.23 16.10
C ASP A 3 8.96 6.86 17.29
N ALA A 4 7.64 6.85 17.11
CA ALA A 4 6.72 6.37 18.15
C ALA A 4 6.88 4.86 18.42
N VAL A 5 7.11 4.06 17.38
CA VAL A 5 7.39 2.62 17.53
C VAL A 5 8.69 2.42 18.34
N ARG A 6 9.77 3.14 17.99
CA ARG A 6 11.04 3.06 18.70
C ARG A 6 10.94 3.54 20.15
N ALA A 7 10.24 4.65 20.38
CA ALA A 7 10.01 5.18 21.72
C ALA A 7 9.21 4.22 22.60
N GLY A 8 8.32 3.41 22.02
CA GLY A 8 7.60 2.33 22.68
C GLY A 8 8.42 1.04 22.86
N GLY A 9 9.73 1.03 22.59
CA GLY A 9 10.59 -0.16 22.70
C GLY A 9 10.53 -1.10 21.50
N GLY A 10 9.77 -0.75 20.46
CA GLY A 10 9.65 -1.55 19.24
C GLY A 10 10.92 -1.47 18.37
N ARG A 11 11.16 -2.52 17.59
CA ARG A 11 12.28 -2.60 16.64
C ARG A 11 11.75 -2.56 15.21
N ILE A 12 12.37 -1.75 14.37
CA ILE A 12 12.11 -1.70 12.92
C ILE A 12 13.33 -2.29 12.22
N ARG A 13 13.11 -3.35 11.45
CA ARG A 13 14.13 -4.01 10.64
C ARG A 13 13.85 -3.73 9.18
N MET A 14 14.72 -2.96 8.58
CA MET A 14 14.71 -2.71 7.14
C MET A 14 15.48 -3.81 6.41
N GLU A 15 15.21 -3.98 5.12
CA GLU A 15 15.91 -4.94 4.26
C GLU A 15 15.94 -6.36 4.88
N SER A 16 14.82 -6.77 5.44
CA SER A 16 14.65 -8.05 6.12
C SER A 16 13.44 -8.80 5.54
N PRO A 17 13.57 -9.38 4.36
CA PRO A 17 12.48 -10.13 3.74
C PRO A 17 12.09 -11.32 4.61
N VAL A 18 10.79 -11.49 4.82
CA VAL A 18 10.23 -12.67 5.49
C VAL A 18 10.05 -13.77 4.43
N LEU A 19 10.76 -14.87 4.61
CA LEU A 19 10.82 -16.00 3.67
C LEU A 19 9.95 -17.18 4.09
N GLY A 20 9.41 -17.15 5.29
CA GLY A 20 8.54 -18.21 5.78
C GLY A 20 7.94 -17.88 7.14
N LEU A 21 6.77 -18.42 7.36
CA LEU A 21 6.01 -18.29 8.59
C LEU A 21 5.54 -19.69 8.96
N THR A 22 5.90 -20.17 10.15
CA THR A 22 5.55 -21.51 10.62
C THR A 22 5.06 -21.43 12.06
N ARG A 23 4.00 -22.16 12.37
CA ARG A 23 3.47 -22.27 13.71
C ARG A 23 4.06 -23.48 14.44
N THR A 24 4.50 -23.26 15.69
CA THR A 24 4.81 -24.33 16.63
C THR A 24 3.67 -24.50 17.63
N ALA A 25 3.80 -25.43 18.57
CA ALA A 25 2.81 -25.61 19.61
C ALA A 25 2.60 -24.36 20.48
N GLU A 26 3.65 -23.55 20.66
CA GLU A 26 3.67 -22.44 21.63
C GLU A 26 3.71 -21.06 20.96
N GLN A 27 4.32 -20.92 19.78
CA GLN A 27 4.61 -19.63 19.17
C GLN A 27 4.75 -19.71 17.65
N TRP A 28 4.82 -18.53 17.02
CA TRP A 28 5.13 -18.38 15.62
C TRP A 28 6.64 -18.27 15.39
N ARG A 29 7.14 -18.91 14.35
CA ARG A 29 8.51 -18.77 13.84
C ARG A 29 8.49 -18.02 12.51
N ILE A 30 9.18 -16.88 12.48
CA ILE A 30 9.30 -16.01 11.31
C ILE A 30 10.71 -16.17 10.78
N ARG A 31 10.86 -16.79 9.62
CA ARG A 31 12.16 -16.99 8.96
C ARG A 31 12.43 -15.80 8.03
N THR A 32 13.55 -15.14 8.24
CA THR A 32 14.10 -14.13 7.34
C THR A 32 15.33 -14.69 6.60
N ASP A 33 15.95 -13.88 5.77
CA ASP A 33 17.23 -14.20 5.13
C ASP A 33 18.40 -14.30 6.11
N ARG A 34 18.28 -13.73 7.32
CA ARG A 34 19.37 -13.60 8.29
C ARG A 34 19.17 -14.43 9.56
N GLU A 35 17.92 -14.65 9.98
CA GLU A 35 17.63 -15.26 11.27
C GLU A 35 16.21 -15.85 11.30
N VAL A 36 15.93 -16.59 12.36
CA VAL A 36 14.59 -17.04 12.71
C VAL A 36 14.16 -16.33 14.00
N LEU A 37 13.07 -15.60 13.92
CA LEU A 37 12.45 -14.92 15.05
C LEU A 37 11.31 -15.75 15.61
N SER A 38 11.10 -15.67 16.91
CA SER A 38 9.94 -16.22 17.60
C SER A 38 9.02 -15.12 18.06
N ALA A 39 7.71 -15.32 17.97
CA ALA A 39 6.69 -14.38 18.40
C ALA A 39 5.43 -15.08 18.89
N ASP A 40 4.81 -14.56 19.94
CA ASP A 40 3.54 -15.03 20.47
C ASP A 40 2.36 -14.65 19.56
N GLY A 41 2.52 -13.53 18.82
CA GLY A 41 1.54 -13.03 17.88
C GLY A 41 2.17 -12.42 16.63
N VAL A 42 1.49 -12.56 15.50
CA VAL A 42 1.89 -12.02 14.21
C VAL A 42 0.74 -11.25 13.58
N VAL A 43 1.01 -10.02 13.17
CA VAL A 43 0.12 -9.25 12.29
C VAL A 43 0.75 -9.20 10.90
N LEU A 44 0.12 -9.85 9.94
CA LEU A 44 0.58 -9.91 8.56
C LEU A 44 -0.01 -8.74 7.77
N ALA A 45 0.80 -7.71 7.53
CA ALA A 45 0.42 -6.47 6.86
C ALA A 45 1.05 -6.36 5.45
N ALA A 46 1.30 -7.49 4.82
CA ALA A 46 1.90 -7.62 3.50
C ALA A 46 0.85 -7.54 2.38
N PRO A 47 1.25 -7.30 1.11
CA PRO A 47 0.38 -7.49 -0.04
C PRO A 47 -0.23 -8.91 -0.08
N ALA A 48 -1.41 -9.05 -0.69
CA ALA A 48 -2.14 -10.33 -0.65
C ALA A 48 -1.35 -11.49 -1.27
N TRP A 49 -0.63 -11.26 -2.36
CA TRP A 49 0.20 -12.28 -2.99
C TRP A 49 1.36 -12.75 -2.09
N SER A 50 1.97 -11.84 -1.34
CA SER A 50 3.01 -12.17 -0.37
C SER A 50 2.42 -12.89 0.86
N ALA A 51 1.29 -12.42 1.37
CA ALA A 51 0.58 -13.09 2.46
C ALA A 51 0.12 -14.50 2.06
N ALA A 52 -0.34 -14.69 0.81
CA ALA A 52 -0.68 -16.00 0.28
C ALA A 52 0.50 -16.97 0.33
N ALA A 53 1.67 -16.54 -0.13
CA ALA A 53 2.88 -17.35 -0.10
C ALA A 53 3.29 -17.76 1.32
N LEU A 54 3.20 -16.81 2.28
CA LEU A 54 3.56 -17.04 3.68
C LEU A 54 2.57 -17.96 4.40
N LEU A 55 1.31 -18.05 3.95
CA LEU A 55 0.26 -18.84 4.57
C LEU A 55 0.00 -20.17 3.85
N ALA A 56 0.76 -20.49 2.81
CA ALA A 56 0.49 -21.68 1.98
C ALA A 56 0.40 -22.97 2.78
N ASP A 57 1.31 -23.18 3.72
CA ASP A 57 1.36 -24.38 4.54
C ASP A 57 0.43 -24.31 5.76
N GLU A 58 0.32 -23.14 6.40
CA GLU A 58 -0.40 -22.97 7.66
C GLU A 58 -1.91 -22.78 7.47
N SER A 59 -2.32 -22.22 6.34
CA SER A 59 -3.73 -22.04 5.96
C SER A 59 -3.90 -22.04 4.44
N PRO A 60 -3.91 -23.21 3.78
CA PRO A 60 -4.13 -23.32 2.33
C PRO A 60 -5.42 -22.61 1.86
N ALA A 61 -6.47 -22.62 2.68
CA ALA A 61 -7.71 -21.95 2.38
C ALA A 61 -7.56 -20.41 2.34
N ALA A 62 -6.86 -19.81 3.32
CA ALA A 62 -6.58 -18.39 3.31
C ALA A 62 -5.62 -18.02 2.16
N SER A 63 -4.61 -18.84 1.93
CA SER A 63 -3.65 -18.68 0.84
C SER A 63 -4.34 -18.62 -0.52
N ALA A 64 -5.22 -19.56 -0.82
CA ALA A 64 -5.96 -19.59 -2.09
C ALA A 64 -6.83 -18.33 -2.31
N GLU A 65 -7.56 -17.88 -1.29
CA GLU A 65 -8.38 -16.68 -1.36
C GLU A 65 -7.54 -15.40 -1.51
N LEU A 66 -6.38 -15.33 -0.84
CA LEU A 66 -5.43 -14.21 -0.96
C LEU A 66 -4.77 -14.19 -2.34
N ALA A 67 -4.35 -15.33 -2.87
CA ALA A 67 -3.75 -15.43 -4.20
C ALA A 67 -4.71 -15.01 -5.33
N ALA A 68 -6.01 -15.09 -5.09
CA ALA A 68 -7.03 -14.66 -6.04
C ALA A 68 -7.36 -13.16 -5.98
N ILE A 69 -6.68 -12.38 -5.15
CA ILE A 69 -6.82 -10.91 -5.15
C ILE A 69 -5.91 -10.35 -6.24
N GLU A 70 -6.52 -9.77 -7.24
CA GLU A 70 -5.83 -9.12 -8.35
C GLU A 70 -5.31 -7.74 -7.95
N TYR A 71 -4.28 -7.29 -8.63
CA TYR A 71 -3.67 -5.98 -8.40
C TYR A 71 -3.51 -5.22 -9.70
N ALA A 72 -3.62 -3.91 -9.62
CA ALA A 72 -3.24 -3.01 -10.70
C ALA A 72 -1.87 -2.39 -10.41
N SER A 73 -1.10 -2.23 -11.47
CA SER A 73 0.15 -1.47 -11.45
C SER A 73 -0.10 -0.02 -11.89
N MET A 74 0.72 0.90 -11.41
CA MET A 74 0.65 2.30 -11.81
C MET A 74 2.03 2.95 -11.82
N ALA A 75 2.19 3.95 -12.70
CA ALA A 75 3.31 4.86 -12.68
C ALA A 75 2.84 6.25 -12.23
N LEU A 76 3.65 6.89 -11.42
CA LEU A 76 3.52 8.29 -11.06
C LEU A 76 4.65 9.07 -11.73
N VAL A 77 4.29 10.06 -12.53
CA VAL A 77 5.25 10.99 -13.13
C VAL A 77 5.14 12.29 -12.32
N THR A 78 6.14 12.53 -11.48
CA THR A 78 6.26 13.77 -10.71
C THR A 78 7.05 14.77 -11.54
N MET A 79 6.53 15.98 -11.65
CA MET A 79 7.11 17.05 -12.46
C MET A 79 7.20 18.32 -11.65
N ALA A 80 8.35 18.98 -11.73
CA ALA A 80 8.58 20.29 -11.14
C ALA A 80 8.64 21.35 -12.26
N PHE A 81 7.80 22.35 -12.17
CA PHE A 81 7.77 23.52 -13.05
C PHE A 81 8.24 24.76 -12.31
N ARG A 82 8.72 25.78 -13.02
CA ARG A 82 8.85 27.10 -12.40
C ARG A 82 7.46 27.59 -12.02
N ARG A 83 7.33 28.24 -10.88
CA ARG A 83 6.01 28.66 -10.37
C ARG A 83 5.25 29.55 -11.34
N ALA A 84 5.94 30.46 -11.99
CA ALA A 84 5.36 31.35 -12.98
C ALA A 84 4.80 30.63 -14.23
N ASP A 85 5.33 29.46 -14.55
CA ASP A 85 4.87 28.68 -15.70
C ASP A 85 3.57 27.92 -15.40
N ALA A 86 3.19 27.81 -14.13
CA ALA A 86 2.03 27.06 -13.67
C ALA A 86 0.78 27.92 -13.37
N ASP A 87 0.85 29.24 -13.65
CA ASP A 87 -0.25 30.17 -13.37
C ASP A 87 -1.48 29.90 -14.25
N ALA A 88 -1.31 29.28 -15.41
CA ALA A 88 -2.39 28.90 -16.32
C ALA A 88 -3.18 27.66 -15.86
N LEU A 89 -2.68 26.92 -14.85
CA LEU A 89 -3.37 25.72 -14.37
C LEU A 89 -4.71 26.08 -13.70
N PRO A 90 -5.77 25.28 -13.94
CA PRO A 90 -7.07 25.50 -13.33
C PRO A 90 -6.99 25.43 -11.81
N ASP A 91 -7.91 26.11 -11.13
CA ASP A 91 -8.02 26.08 -9.68
C ASP A 91 -8.30 24.65 -9.16
N GLY A 92 -7.91 24.41 -7.90
CA GLY A 92 -8.12 23.12 -7.25
C GLY A 92 -6.82 22.38 -6.92
N SER A 93 -6.98 21.14 -6.44
CA SER A 93 -5.87 20.27 -6.03
C SER A 93 -5.48 19.24 -7.08
N GLY A 94 -6.09 19.27 -8.26
CA GLY A 94 -5.89 18.34 -9.35
C GLY A 94 -7.22 17.94 -10.01
N PHE A 95 -7.16 16.97 -10.93
CA PHE A 95 -8.32 16.47 -11.67
C PHE A 95 -8.19 14.97 -11.95
N LEU A 96 -9.33 14.34 -12.26
CA LEU A 96 -9.41 12.97 -12.74
C LEU A 96 -9.72 12.99 -14.24
N VAL A 97 -9.21 11.98 -14.95
CA VAL A 97 -9.44 11.80 -16.39
C VAL A 97 -10.20 10.49 -16.58
N PRO A 98 -11.46 10.54 -17.01
CA PRO A 98 -12.23 9.33 -17.26
C PRO A 98 -11.71 8.58 -18.49
N PRO A 99 -11.83 7.24 -18.53
CA PRO A 99 -11.33 6.43 -19.66
C PRO A 99 -11.90 6.84 -21.02
N VAL A 100 -13.12 7.35 -21.04
CA VAL A 100 -13.82 7.76 -22.28
C VAL A 100 -13.14 8.92 -23.02
N ASP A 101 -12.30 9.71 -22.32
CA ASP A 101 -11.60 10.84 -22.92
C ASP A 101 -10.36 10.39 -23.73
N GLY A 102 -9.98 9.11 -23.65
CA GLY A 102 -8.89 8.53 -24.44
C GLY A 102 -7.47 8.93 -24.04
N HIS A 103 -7.31 9.74 -22.98
CA HIS A 103 -5.99 10.13 -22.46
C HIS A 103 -5.31 8.98 -21.70
N THR A 104 -3.98 8.98 -21.73
CA THR A 104 -3.17 7.99 -21.02
C THR A 104 -3.13 8.26 -19.53
N ILE A 105 -3.02 9.51 -19.11
CA ILE A 105 -3.11 9.84 -17.69
C ILE A 105 -4.52 9.58 -17.18
N LYS A 106 -4.62 9.05 -15.96
CA LYS A 106 -5.91 8.85 -15.26
C LYS A 106 -6.23 9.91 -14.24
N ALA A 107 -5.23 10.70 -13.84
CA ALA A 107 -5.37 11.81 -12.90
C ALA A 107 -4.14 12.72 -12.95
N SER A 108 -4.33 13.95 -12.53
CA SER A 108 -3.24 14.84 -12.13
C SER A 108 -3.50 15.37 -10.72
N THR A 109 -2.44 15.45 -9.90
CA THR A 109 -2.50 16.05 -8.55
C THR A 109 -1.56 17.25 -8.49
N PHE A 110 -2.07 18.39 -8.16
CA PHE A 110 -1.30 19.62 -7.96
C PHE A 110 -0.74 19.63 -6.54
N SER A 111 0.40 18.95 -6.35
CA SER A 111 0.97 18.69 -5.04
C SER A 111 1.24 19.96 -4.23
N THR A 112 1.74 21.01 -4.89
CA THR A 112 1.99 22.33 -4.27
C THR A 112 0.70 23.00 -3.77
N ARG A 113 -0.43 22.84 -4.46
CA ARG A 113 -1.71 23.38 -4.00
C ARG A 113 -2.38 22.52 -2.94
N LYS A 114 -2.17 21.21 -3.02
CA LYS A 114 -2.81 20.23 -2.13
C LYS A 114 -2.16 20.19 -0.75
N TRP A 115 -0.84 20.35 -0.66
CA TRP A 115 -0.09 20.24 0.59
C TRP A 115 0.82 21.44 0.81
N ARG A 116 0.54 22.20 1.87
CA ARG A 116 1.32 23.39 2.23
C ARG A 116 2.80 23.08 2.45
N TRP A 117 3.12 21.98 3.11
CA TRP A 117 4.52 21.59 3.35
C TRP A 117 5.31 21.36 2.05
N VAL A 118 4.66 20.95 0.95
CA VAL A 118 5.29 20.86 -0.37
C VAL A 118 5.58 22.25 -0.94
N ALA A 119 4.63 23.16 -0.79
CA ALA A 119 4.81 24.55 -1.24
C ALA A 119 5.93 25.25 -0.47
N ASP A 120 5.98 25.03 0.85
CA ASP A 120 6.98 25.65 1.74
C ASP A 120 8.40 25.08 1.49
N ALA A 121 8.51 23.80 1.12
CA ALA A 121 9.79 23.17 0.82
C ALA A 121 10.44 23.64 -0.49
N ALA A 122 9.65 24.12 -1.46
CA ALA A 122 10.15 24.56 -2.77
C ALA A 122 9.37 25.79 -3.28
N PRO A 123 9.52 26.99 -2.68
CA PRO A 123 8.68 28.15 -2.96
C PRO A 123 8.77 28.67 -4.40
N GLY A 124 9.89 28.43 -5.10
CA GLY A 124 10.10 28.79 -6.51
C GLY A 124 9.54 27.79 -7.52
N LEU A 125 9.06 26.64 -7.06
CA LEU A 125 8.60 25.56 -7.91
C LEU A 125 7.11 25.27 -7.71
N PHE A 126 6.52 24.73 -8.76
CA PHE A 126 5.20 24.12 -8.74
C PHE A 126 5.35 22.62 -9.03
N LEU A 127 5.04 21.79 -8.04
CA LEU A 127 5.08 20.34 -8.16
C LEU A 127 3.69 19.83 -8.45
N LEU A 128 3.58 19.04 -9.50
CA LEU A 128 2.42 18.23 -9.80
C LEU A 128 2.87 16.80 -10.13
N ARG A 129 1.92 15.90 -10.08
CA ARG A 129 2.15 14.53 -10.56
C ARG A 129 0.96 14.05 -11.39
N THR A 130 1.25 13.31 -12.44
CA THR A 130 0.27 12.53 -13.18
C THR A 130 0.34 11.08 -12.76
N SER A 131 -0.74 10.34 -12.98
CA SER A 131 -0.76 8.90 -12.77
C SER A 131 -1.22 8.18 -14.04
N ILE A 132 -0.50 7.11 -14.40
CA ILE A 132 -0.69 6.25 -15.56
C ILE A 132 -0.88 4.82 -15.09
N GLY A 133 -1.63 4.02 -15.85
CA GLY A 133 -1.93 2.62 -15.52
C GLY A 133 -3.29 2.50 -14.84
N ARG A 134 -4.28 2.08 -15.61
CA ARG A 134 -5.56 1.58 -15.14
C ARG A 134 -5.47 0.06 -15.07
N TYR A 135 -6.35 -0.55 -14.31
CA TYR A 135 -6.48 -2.01 -14.34
C TYR A 135 -6.75 -2.50 -15.77
N GLY A 136 -5.94 -3.48 -16.23
CA GLY A 136 -5.95 -3.96 -17.61
C GLY A 136 -5.08 -3.15 -18.59
N GLU A 137 -4.36 -2.13 -18.14
CA GLU A 137 -3.43 -1.31 -18.94
C GLU A 137 -1.99 -1.38 -18.42
N GLU A 138 -1.59 -2.52 -17.85
CA GLU A 138 -0.30 -2.70 -17.17
C GLU A 138 0.90 -2.48 -18.12
N GLU A 139 0.77 -2.80 -19.41
CA GLU A 139 1.83 -2.59 -20.40
C GLU A 139 2.30 -1.13 -20.48
N ARG A 140 1.37 -0.17 -20.26
CA ARG A 140 1.72 1.25 -20.28
C ARG A 140 2.69 1.65 -19.17
N VAL A 141 2.62 0.97 -18.03
CA VAL A 141 3.47 1.27 -16.87
C VAL A 141 4.93 0.87 -17.10
N HIS A 142 5.16 -0.05 -18.03
CA HIS A 142 6.49 -0.57 -18.38
C HIS A 142 7.22 0.22 -19.48
N GLN A 143 6.58 1.25 -20.05
CA GLN A 143 7.24 2.15 -21.00
C GLN A 143 8.42 2.87 -20.35
N ASP A 144 9.36 3.36 -21.19
CA ASP A 144 10.51 4.11 -20.70
C ASP A 144 10.09 5.41 -19.99
N ASP A 145 10.91 5.87 -19.05
CA ASP A 145 10.61 7.07 -18.26
C ASP A 145 10.38 8.30 -19.14
N ALA A 146 11.17 8.45 -20.21
CA ALA A 146 11.03 9.53 -21.15
C ALA A 146 9.66 9.53 -21.85
N ASP A 147 9.17 8.35 -22.24
CA ASP A 147 7.87 8.20 -22.90
C ASP A 147 6.72 8.51 -21.94
N LEU A 148 6.84 8.06 -20.68
CA LEU A 148 5.85 8.36 -19.63
C LEU A 148 5.80 9.85 -19.31
N VAL A 149 6.94 10.54 -19.35
CA VAL A 149 7.00 12.01 -19.18
C VAL A 149 6.37 12.72 -20.37
N GLU A 150 6.73 12.36 -21.60
CA GLU A 150 6.20 13.02 -22.80
C GLU A 150 4.69 12.83 -22.96
N VAL A 151 4.17 11.62 -22.70
CA VAL A 151 2.72 11.40 -22.73
C VAL A 151 1.99 12.19 -21.63
N SER A 152 2.60 12.29 -20.45
CA SER A 152 2.04 13.11 -19.37
C SER A 152 1.99 14.59 -19.72
N LEU A 153 3.04 15.12 -20.36
CA LEU A 153 3.09 16.53 -20.79
C LEU A 153 2.06 16.82 -21.87
N ARG A 154 1.91 15.91 -22.85
CA ARG A 154 0.91 16.05 -23.90
C ARG A 154 -0.51 16.09 -23.31
N ASP A 155 -0.86 15.10 -22.49
CA ASP A 155 -2.19 14.98 -21.90
C ASP A 155 -2.49 16.15 -20.93
N LEU A 156 -1.48 16.65 -20.20
CA LEU A 156 -1.61 17.86 -19.38
C LEU A 156 -1.85 19.10 -20.23
N ALA A 157 -1.12 19.28 -21.35
CA ALA A 157 -1.30 20.41 -22.23
C ALA A 157 -2.70 20.44 -22.85
N GLU A 158 -3.22 19.27 -23.26
CA GLU A 158 -4.57 19.13 -23.79
C GLU A 158 -5.64 19.45 -22.74
N ALA A 159 -5.45 18.96 -21.50
CA ALA A 159 -6.43 19.16 -20.44
C ALA A 159 -6.39 20.54 -19.78
N THR A 160 -5.24 21.21 -19.76
CA THR A 160 -5.05 22.44 -18.94
C THR A 160 -4.44 23.61 -19.68
N GLY A 161 -3.93 23.42 -20.88
CA GLY A 161 -3.15 24.44 -21.61
C GLY A 161 -1.71 24.61 -21.11
N LEU A 162 -1.23 23.80 -20.16
CA LEU A 162 0.15 23.86 -19.68
C LEU A 162 1.13 23.32 -20.73
N THR A 163 1.83 24.22 -21.42
CA THR A 163 2.80 23.87 -22.47
C THR A 163 4.26 24.02 -22.04
N ALA A 164 4.49 24.55 -20.83
CA ALA A 164 5.82 24.72 -20.28
C ALA A 164 6.51 23.36 -20.06
N ARG A 165 7.85 23.37 -20.17
CA ARG A 165 8.66 22.18 -19.84
C ARG A 165 9.04 22.16 -18.38
N PRO A 166 8.95 21.01 -17.69
CA PRO A 166 9.39 20.89 -16.32
C PRO A 166 10.91 21.08 -16.21
N VAL A 167 11.36 21.59 -15.08
CA VAL A 167 12.79 21.73 -14.75
C VAL A 167 13.37 20.44 -14.16
N ALA A 168 12.52 19.56 -13.66
CA ALA A 168 12.88 18.21 -13.20
C ALA A 168 11.69 17.27 -13.30
N THR A 169 11.99 15.98 -13.52
CA THR A 169 11.00 14.90 -13.60
C THR A 169 11.49 13.69 -12.83
N GLU A 170 10.56 12.93 -12.26
CA GLU A 170 10.82 11.66 -11.58
C GLU A 170 9.69 10.68 -11.88
N VAL A 171 10.02 9.46 -12.27
CA VAL A 171 9.05 8.40 -12.51
C VAL A 171 9.14 7.34 -11.42
N THR A 172 8.06 7.12 -10.72
CA THR A 172 7.95 6.07 -9.70
C THR A 172 6.92 5.04 -10.13
N ARG A 173 7.32 3.78 -10.21
CA ARG A 173 6.44 2.66 -10.55
C ARG A 173 6.00 1.91 -9.29
N TRP A 174 4.71 1.66 -9.21
CA TRP A 174 4.07 0.84 -8.18
C TRP A 174 3.53 -0.43 -8.85
N ILE A 175 4.43 -1.39 -9.06
CA ILE A 175 4.06 -2.68 -9.66
C ILE A 175 3.27 -3.47 -8.63
N ASP A 176 2.11 -4.00 -9.05
CA ASP A 176 1.16 -4.70 -8.19
C ASP A 176 0.88 -3.96 -6.86
N GLY A 177 0.75 -2.62 -6.97
CA GLY A 177 0.62 -1.74 -5.80
C GLY A 177 -0.81 -1.53 -5.33
N LEU A 178 -1.83 -1.77 -6.18
CA LEU A 178 -3.22 -1.45 -5.90
C LEU A 178 -4.12 -2.70 -5.97
N PRO A 179 -4.52 -3.27 -4.82
CA PRO A 179 -5.47 -4.38 -4.81
C PRO A 179 -6.81 -3.96 -5.43
N GLN A 180 -7.41 -4.86 -6.21
CA GLN A 180 -8.69 -4.66 -6.86
C GLN A 180 -9.82 -5.28 -6.04
N TYR A 181 -10.97 -4.60 -6.04
CA TYR A 181 -12.14 -5.01 -5.27
C TYR A 181 -13.32 -5.32 -6.19
N PRO A 182 -13.34 -6.48 -6.86
CA PRO A 182 -14.45 -6.88 -7.69
C PRO A 182 -15.70 -7.20 -6.85
N VAL A 183 -16.82 -7.40 -7.51
CA VAL A 183 -18.03 -7.89 -6.86
C VAL A 183 -17.73 -9.19 -6.09
N GLY A 184 -18.16 -9.24 -4.82
CA GLY A 184 -17.85 -10.38 -3.93
C GLY A 184 -16.56 -10.25 -3.12
N HIS A 185 -15.79 -9.17 -3.27
CA HIS A 185 -14.55 -8.97 -2.51
C HIS A 185 -14.75 -9.03 -1.00
N GLN A 186 -15.80 -8.40 -0.46
CA GLN A 186 -16.08 -8.44 0.98
C GLN A 186 -16.34 -9.88 1.49
N ALA A 187 -17.04 -10.70 0.72
CA ALA A 187 -17.24 -12.11 1.05
C ALA A 187 -15.92 -12.89 1.04
N ARG A 188 -15.02 -12.61 0.08
CA ARG A 188 -13.66 -13.15 0.06
C ARG A 188 -12.88 -12.78 1.31
N VAL A 189 -12.88 -11.51 1.69
CA VAL A 189 -12.23 -11.02 2.92
C VAL A 189 -12.77 -11.72 4.17
N ALA A 190 -14.08 -11.93 4.23
CA ALA A 190 -14.68 -12.69 5.32
C ALA A 190 -14.14 -14.13 5.41
N ARG A 191 -14.04 -14.86 4.27
CA ARG A 191 -13.47 -16.22 4.22
C ARG A 191 -11.99 -16.23 4.61
N ILE A 192 -11.20 -15.24 4.15
CA ILE A 192 -9.79 -15.11 4.55
C ILE A 192 -9.69 -14.96 6.07
N ARG A 193 -10.45 -14.06 6.66
CA ARG A 193 -10.44 -13.82 8.10
C ARG A 193 -10.92 -15.02 8.91
N GLU A 194 -11.94 -15.71 8.44
CA GLU A 194 -12.42 -16.96 9.06
C GLU A 194 -11.33 -18.05 9.05
N ALA A 195 -10.64 -18.21 7.95
CA ALA A 195 -9.56 -19.18 7.84
C ALA A 195 -8.36 -18.82 8.73
N VAL A 196 -7.96 -17.54 8.75
CA VAL A 196 -6.88 -17.01 9.59
C VAL A 196 -7.24 -17.06 11.08
N ALA A 197 -8.50 -16.87 11.46
CA ALA A 197 -8.95 -16.94 12.85
C ALA A 197 -8.77 -18.33 13.49
N LYS A 198 -8.65 -19.38 12.67
CA LYS A 198 -8.34 -20.74 13.13
C LYS A 198 -6.88 -20.91 13.55
N LEU A 199 -6.04 -19.92 13.25
CA LEU A 199 -4.63 -19.86 13.62
C LEU A 199 -4.43 -18.92 14.81
N PRO A 200 -4.28 -19.45 16.05
CA PRO A 200 -4.06 -18.63 17.22
C PRO A 200 -2.84 -17.72 17.06
N GLY A 201 -2.97 -16.47 17.50
CA GLY A 201 -1.89 -15.50 17.43
C GLY A 201 -1.61 -14.92 16.04
N LEU A 202 -2.42 -15.21 15.01
CA LEU A 202 -2.24 -14.63 13.67
C LEU A 202 -3.43 -13.74 13.29
N ARG A 203 -3.13 -12.55 12.76
CA ARG A 203 -4.13 -11.66 12.14
C ARG A 203 -3.56 -11.04 10.86
N VAL A 204 -4.47 -10.61 10.00
CA VAL A 204 -4.15 -9.92 8.74
C VAL A 204 -4.73 -8.52 8.72
N CYS A 205 -4.03 -7.56 8.11
CA CYS A 205 -4.50 -6.18 7.95
C CYS A 205 -3.89 -5.52 6.72
N GLY A 206 -4.43 -4.37 6.35
CA GLY A 206 -3.91 -3.53 5.28
C GLY A 206 -4.84 -3.36 4.09
N ALA A 207 -4.30 -2.81 3.02
CA ALA A 207 -5.05 -2.44 1.82
C ALA A 207 -5.86 -3.57 1.17
N PRO A 208 -5.42 -4.84 1.15
CA PRO A 208 -6.18 -5.91 0.50
C PRO A 208 -7.57 -6.19 1.09
N TYR A 209 -7.88 -5.70 2.28
CA TYR A 209 -9.03 -6.16 3.04
C TYR A 209 -10.18 -5.14 3.11
N ASP A 210 -9.92 -3.93 3.62
CA ASP A 210 -11.00 -2.98 3.95
C ASP A 210 -10.95 -1.68 3.15
N GLY A 211 -9.97 -1.51 2.30
CA GLY A 211 -9.78 -0.33 1.46
C GLY A 211 -8.32 0.15 1.41
N VAL A 212 -7.94 0.76 0.29
CA VAL A 212 -6.58 1.28 0.04
C VAL A 212 -6.30 2.61 0.75
N GLY A 213 -7.33 3.29 1.25
CA GLY A 213 -7.16 4.57 1.94
C GLY A 213 -6.41 4.44 3.26
N ILE A 214 -5.55 5.40 3.59
CA ILE A 214 -4.79 5.43 4.85
C ILE A 214 -5.69 5.22 6.08
N PRO A 215 -6.88 5.89 6.20
CA PRO A 215 -7.76 5.65 7.34
C PRO A 215 -8.25 4.21 7.44
N ALA A 216 -8.58 3.56 6.31
CA ALA A 216 -9.03 2.18 6.27
C ALA A 216 -7.89 1.22 6.68
N CYS A 217 -6.68 1.43 6.17
CA CYS A 217 -5.50 0.65 6.56
C CYS A 217 -5.19 0.79 8.07
N VAL A 218 -5.27 2.00 8.62
CA VAL A 218 -5.05 2.25 10.06
C VAL A 218 -6.13 1.56 10.90
N ALA A 219 -7.40 1.65 10.51
CA ALA A 219 -8.49 0.98 11.21
C ALA A 219 -8.34 -0.55 11.18
N SER A 220 -7.97 -1.10 10.01
CA SER A 220 -7.67 -2.52 9.84
C SER A 220 -6.53 -3.00 10.74
N ALA A 221 -5.44 -2.21 10.81
CA ALA A 221 -4.29 -2.52 11.65
C ALA A 221 -4.62 -2.48 13.15
N ARG A 222 -5.37 -1.48 13.59
CA ARG A 222 -5.84 -1.37 14.99
C ARG A 222 -6.67 -2.58 15.37
N ARG A 223 -7.66 -2.95 14.56
CA ARG A 223 -8.48 -4.14 14.83
C ARG A 223 -7.62 -5.40 14.96
N ALA A 224 -6.67 -5.62 14.05
CA ALA A 224 -5.78 -6.77 14.10
C ALA A 224 -4.92 -6.78 15.37
N ALA A 225 -4.41 -5.63 15.81
CA ALA A 225 -3.63 -5.51 17.03
C ALA A 225 -4.48 -5.78 18.27
N ASP A 226 -5.68 -5.19 18.35
CA ASP A 226 -6.60 -5.40 19.48
C ASP A 226 -7.00 -6.87 19.62
N GLU A 227 -7.25 -7.56 18.52
CA GLU A 227 -7.58 -8.99 18.51
C GLU A 227 -6.41 -9.88 18.96
N ILE A 228 -5.15 -9.54 18.58
CA ILE A 228 -3.95 -10.24 19.07
C ILE A 228 -3.79 -10.05 20.56
N ILE A 229 -3.92 -8.82 21.05
CA ILE A 229 -3.77 -8.50 22.48
C ILE A 229 -4.83 -9.24 23.30
N ALA A 230 -6.09 -9.23 22.85
CA ALA A 230 -7.18 -9.91 23.55
C ALA A 230 -6.96 -11.43 23.66
N THR A 231 -6.43 -12.06 22.60
CA THR A 231 -6.12 -13.50 22.62
C THR A 231 -4.91 -13.83 23.50
N SER A 232 -3.90 -12.94 23.55
CA SER A 232 -2.71 -13.12 24.38
C SER A 232 -3.03 -12.99 25.89
N THR A 233 -3.84 -12.02 26.28
CA THR A 233 -4.25 -11.84 27.69
C THR A 233 -5.07 -13.02 28.23
N LEU A 234 -5.89 -13.66 27.41
CA LEU A 234 -6.62 -14.86 27.81
C LEU A 234 -5.68 -16.05 28.04
N ALA A 235 -4.62 -16.21 27.25
CA ALA A 235 -3.63 -17.27 27.41
C ALA A 235 -2.75 -17.07 28.67
N TRP A 236 -2.46 -15.82 29.06
CA TRP A 236 -1.69 -15.48 30.27
C TRP A 236 -2.51 -15.59 31.57
N GLY A 237 -3.84 -15.41 31.48
CA GLY A 237 -4.76 -15.51 32.62
C GLY A 237 -5.00 -16.96 33.09
N THR A 238 -4.86 -17.94 32.23
CA THR A 238 -5.11 -19.36 32.55
C THR A 238 -3.87 -20.11 33.05
N GLY A 239 -2.68 -19.53 32.95
CA GLY A 239 -1.39 -20.18 33.29
C GLY A 239 -0.80 -19.86 34.66
N ARG A 240 -1.42 -18.99 35.49
CA ARG A 240 -0.94 -18.65 36.83
C ARG A 240 -1.94 -18.97 37.93
N GLY A 241 -2.36 -20.20 38.00
CA GLY A 241 -3.30 -20.66 39.02
C GLY A 241 -3.18 -22.14 39.38
N ALA A 242 -1.95 -22.69 39.45
CA ALA A 242 -1.69 -23.97 40.05
C ALA A 242 -0.21 -24.08 40.45
N GLY A 243 0.10 -23.54 41.61
CA GLY A 243 1.43 -23.59 42.22
C GLY A 243 1.41 -23.07 43.65
N GLU A 244 0.70 -23.74 44.53
CA GLU A 244 0.97 -23.82 45.95
C GLU A 244 1.14 -25.27 46.34
#